data_857883c84081e2b076096deef6363f65
#
_entry.id   857883c84081e2b076096deef6363f65
#
_cell.length_a   1.000
_cell.length_b   1.000
_cell.length_c   1.000
_cell.angle_alpha   90.00
_cell.angle_beta   90.00
_cell.angle_gamma   90.00
#
_symmetry.space_group_name_H-M   'P 1'
#
loop_
_entity.id
_entity.type
_entity.pdbx_description
1 polymer ?
#
loop_
_entity_poly.entity_id
_entity_poly.type
_entity_poly.pdbx_seq_one_letter_code
_entity_poly.pdbx_strand_id
1 'polypeptide(L)'
;MTALEARVTTRRGGFTLDVAVEVAPGEVVAVLGANGSGKSTLLGTLAGLHAPEHARITLGGRVLTDTAARFAVPAHRRRVGLLSQQALLFPHLTARDNVAFGPRCAGRGRRAARAAAEERLADVGLGELAERRPSELSGGQAQRVAIARALAVEPELLLLDEPFAALDVDAAPAVRSVLRRVVRQTGQTTLLVTHDVVDAVVLADRLVVLADGAVVEEGPTAEVLARPRSAFAARVAGLDLVGGAASAAGLTTPEGATVHGRASEELADGEPAVAVFPPSAVAVHRKHPEGSPRNVLPVRLAALEPRGEVVRLRAAAAPGGPGWVEGLAADVTPAAVAELGVEPGDELWFAVKATEVAVHPRRR
;
A
#
# COMPACT_ATOMS: atom_id res chain seq x y z
N MET A 1 7.99 7.23 -22.21
CA MET A 1 6.63 7.80 -22.47
C MET A 1 5.76 7.34 -21.31
N THR A 2 5.05 8.25 -20.64
CA THR A 2 4.12 7.93 -19.55
C THR A 2 2.74 7.60 -20.12
N ALA A 3 2.05 6.60 -19.53
CA ALA A 3 0.67 6.30 -19.90
C ALA A 3 -0.29 7.22 -19.11
N LEU A 4 -0.08 7.38 -17.80
CA LEU A 4 -0.84 8.29 -16.94
C LEU A 4 0.09 9.36 -16.38
N GLU A 5 -0.31 10.63 -16.49
CA GLU A 5 0.25 11.73 -15.72
C GLU A 5 -0.89 12.43 -15.01
N ALA A 6 -0.80 12.56 -13.69
CA ALA A 6 -1.84 13.19 -12.89
C ALA A 6 -1.21 14.10 -11.83
N ARG A 7 -1.63 15.35 -11.81
CA ARG A 7 -1.43 16.28 -10.71
C ARG A 7 -2.79 16.68 -10.20
N VAL A 8 -3.02 16.48 -8.92
CA VAL A 8 -4.35 16.65 -8.30
C VAL A 8 -4.19 17.34 -6.97
N THR A 9 -4.85 18.49 -6.83
CA THR A 9 -5.03 19.19 -5.56
C THR A 9 -6.52 19.34 -5.32
N THR A 10 -7.03 18.78 -4.20
CA THR A 10 -8.46 18.87 -3.86
C THR A 10 -8.66 18.82 -2.37
N ARG A 11 -9.71 19.48 -1.88
CA ARG A 11 -10.11 19.50 -0.48
C ARG A 11 -11.41 18.75 -0.26
N ARG A 12 -11.47 18.05 0.88
CA ARG A 12 -12.71 17.43 1.36
C ARG A 12 -12.82 17.64 2.86
N GLY A 13 -13.70 18.56 3.26
CA GLY A 13 -13.77 19.00 4.66
C GLY A 13 -12.45 19.64 5.09
N GLY A 14 -11.85 19.13 6.18
CA GLY A 14 -10.54 19.58 6.68
C GLY A 14 -9.32 18.91 6.04
N PHE A 15 -9.53 17.96 5.09
CA PHE A 15 -8.46 17.19 4.45
C PHE A 15 -8.09 17.77 3.09
N THR A 16 -6.80 17.92 2.82
CA THR A 16 -6.27 18.34 1.52
C THR A 16 -5.47 17.20 0.92
N LEU A 17 -5.79 16.80 -0.32
CA LEU A 17 -4.99 15.91 -1.15
C LEU A 17 -4.18 16.78 -2.12
N ASP A 18 -2.86 16.61 -2.15
CA ASP A 18 -1.94 17.26 -3.10
C ASP A 18 -0.92 16.25 -3.59
N VAL A 19 -1.18 15.68 -4.76
CA VAL A 19 -0.41 14.54 -5.29
C VAL A 19 -0.06 14.71 -6.75
N ALA A 20 1.16 14.29 -7.10
CA ALA A 20 1.58 14.02 -8.46
C ALA A 20 1.88 12.52 -8.59
N VAL A 21 1.27 11.87 -9.58
CA VAL A 21 1.47 10.44 -9.86
C VAL A 21 1.63 10.24 -11.36
N GLU A 22 2.64 9.46 -11.73
CA GLU A 22 2.90 9.04 -13.10
C GLU A 22 2.89 7.52 -13.16
N VAL A 23 2.40 6.94 -14.25
CA VAL A 23 2.44 5.48 -14.49
C VAL A 23 2.90 5.24 -15.93
N ALA A 24 3.90 4.39 -16.11
CA ALA A 24 4.39 3.99 -17.41
C ALA A 24 3.41 3.00 -18.10
N PRO A 25 3.46 2.87 -19.44
CA PRO A 25 2.66 1.86 -20.13
C PRO A 25 2.98 0.45 -19.62
N GLY A 26 1.94 -0.31 -19.24
CA GLY A 26 2.06 -1.67 -18.71
C GLY A 26 2.62 -1.78 -17.29
N GLU A 27 2.95 -0.65 -16.66
CA GLU A 27 3.41 -0.61 -15.27
C GLU A 27 2.25 -0.83 -14.30
N VAL A 28 2.53 -1.52 -13.21
CA VAL A 28 1.64 -1.64 -12.06
C VAL A 28 2.20 -0.81 -10.92
N VAL A 29 1.53 0.27 -10.56
CA VAL A 29 1.88 1.13 -9.42
C VAL A 29 0.93 0.85 -8.28
N ALA A 30 1.46 0.52 -7.10
CA ALA A 30 0.65 0.43 -5.89
C ALA A 30 0.75 1.71 -5.06
N VAL A 31 -0.40 2.22 -4.65
CA VAL A 31 -0.52 3.35 -3.73
C VAL A 31 -0.84 2.82 -2.34
N LEU A 32 0.11 2.96 -1.43
CA LEU A 32 -0.01 2.59 -0.02
C LEU A 32 -0.25 3.83 0.84
N GLY A 33 -0.87 3.65 1.99
CA GLY A 33 -1.08 4.73 2.95
C GLY A 33 -2.10 4.36 4.03
N ALA A 34 -2.09 5.06 5.15
CA ALA A 34 -3.06 4.86 6.22
C ALA A 34 -4.50 5.17 5.75
N ASN A 35 -5.49 4.72 6.53
CA ASN A 35 -6.88 5.10 6.30
C ASN A 35 -7.00 6.62 6.39
N GLY A 36 -7.73 7.24 5.44
CA GLY A 36 -7.86 8.69 5.38
C GLY A 36 -6.71 9.41 4.66
N SER A 37 -5.66 8.74 4.19
CA SER A 37 -4.54 9.39 3.46
C SER A 37 -4.89 9.93 2.06
N GLY A 38 -6.11 9.69 1.56
CA GLY A 38 -6.58 10.24 0.27
C GLY A 38 -6.59 9.27 -0.90
N LYS A 39 -6.24 7.99 -0.72
CA LYS A 39 -6.16 6.96 -1.76
C LYS A 39 -7.42 6.85 -2.61
N SER A 40 -8.58 6.65 -1.99
CA SER A 40 -9.86 6.52 -2.70
C SER A 40 -10.31 7.85 -3.34
N THR A 41 -9.89 9.00 -2.77
CA THR A 41 -10.12 10.32 -3.39
C THR A 41 -9.31 10.45 -4.68
N LEU A 42 -8.04 10.03 -4.67
CA LEU A 42 -7.20 9.98 -5.86
C LEU A 42 -7.83 9.11 -6.94
N LEU A 43 -8.17 7.83 -6.60
CA LEU A 43 -8.81 6.92 -7.56
C LEU A 43 -10.11 7.47 -8.13
N GLY A 44 -11.00 8.00 -7.27
CA GLY A 44 -12.27 8.58 -7.71
C GLY A 44 -12.08 9.80 -8.62
N THR A 45 -11.04 10.60 -8.40
CA THR A 45 -10.68 11.73 -9.26
C THR A 45 -10.16 11.26 -10.62
N LEU A 46 -9.28 10.26 -10.66
CA LEU A 46 -8.78 9.65 -11.89
C LEU A 46 -9.91 9.00 -12.69
N ALA A 47 -10.81 8.30 -12.03
CA ALA A 47 -11.99 7.70 -12.65
C ALA A 47 -13.01 8.73 -13.16
N GLY A 48 -12.94 9.99 -12.71
CA GLY A 48 -13.90 11.06 -13.05
C GLY A 48 -15.19 11.00 -12.24
N LEU A 49 -15.16 10.36 -11.07
CA LEU A 49 -16.26 10.30 -10.12
C LEU A 49 -16.25 11.49 -9.14
N HIS A 50 -15.08 12.13 -9.00
CA HIS A 50 -14.89 13.28 -8.14
C HIS A 50 -14.33 14.45 -8.96
N ALA A 51 -14.90 15.64 -8.78
CA ALA A 51 -14.38 16.88 -9.37
C ALA A 51 -13.31 17.45 -8.43
N PRO A 52 -12.05 17.58 -8.88
CA PRO A 52 -10.99 18.21 -8.10
C PRO A 52 -11.07 19.75 -8.19
N GLU A 53 -10.49 20.46 -7.20
CA GLU A 53 -10.35 21.93 -7.26
C GLU A 53 -9.32 22.33 -8.32
N HIS A 54 -8.14 21.69 -8.28
CA HIS A 54 -7.09 21.87 -9.26
C HIS A 54 -6.58 20.51 -9.73
N ALA A 55 -6.62 20.28 -11.03
CA ALA A 55 -6.04 19.05 -11.58
C ALA A 55 -5.67 19.22 -13.06
N ARG A 56 -4.60 18.51 -13.41
CA ARG A 56 -4.28 18.18 -14.79
C ARG A 56 -4.03 16.68 -14.85
N ILE A 57 -4.87 15.97 -15.61
CA ILE A 57 -4.82 14.51 -15.75
C ILE A 57 -4.76 14.19 -17.24
N THR A 58 -3.73 13.45 -17.65
CA THR A 58 -3.56 12.96 -19.03
C THR A 58 -3.42 11.45 -19.03
N LEU A 59 -4.01 10.78 -20.01
CA LEU A 59 -3.92 9.33 -20.21
C LEU A 59 -3.62 9.06 -21.69
N GLY A 60 -2.51 8.40 -21.98
CA GLY A 60 -2.05 8.16 -23.35
C GLY A 60 -1.88 9.45 -24.17
N GLY A 61 -1.44 10.52 -23.55
CA GLY A 61 -1.34 11.85 -24.16
C GLY A 61 -2.66 12.61 -24.31
N ARG A 62 -3.80 11.99 -23.97
CA ARG A 62 -5.14 12.62 -24.03
C ARG A 62 -5.46 13.27 -22.69
N VAL A 63 -5.81 14.55 -22.71
CA VAL A 63 -6.27 15.28 -21.52
C VAL A 63 -7.63 14.73 -21.07
N LEU A 64 -7.72 14.25 -19.83
CA LEU A 64 -8.94 13.80 -19.17
C LEU A 64 -9.56 14.87 -18.27
N THR A 65 -8.71 15.67 -17.61
CA THR A 65 -9.13 16.77 -16.75
C THR A 65 -8.09 17.87 -16.83
N ASP A 66 -8.54 19.09 -17.04
CA ASP A 66 -7.74 20.31 -16.91
C ASP A 66 -8.64 21.40 -16.31
N THR A 67 -8.50 21.62 -15.00
CA THR A 67 -9.36 22.56 -14.28
C THR A 67 -9.08 24.01 -14.66
N ALA A 68 -7.85 24.34 -15.08
CA ALA A 68 -7.51 25.69 -15.56
C ALA A 68 -8.25 26.00 -16.87
N ALA A 69 -8.39 25.00 -17.74
CA ALA A 69 -9.17 25.09 -18.98
C ALA A 69 -10.67 24.81 -18.78
N ARG A 70 -11.15 24.52 -17.56
CA ARG A 70 -12.51 24.09 -17.25
C ARG A 70 -12.95 22.89 -18.09
N PHE A 71 -12.03 21.96 -18.33
CA PHE A 71 -12.26 20.79 -19.16
C PHE A 71 -12.24 19.51 -18.32
N ALA A 72 -13.26 18.65 -18.49
CA ALA A 72 -13.29 17.34 -17.87
C ALA A 72 -14.04 16.33 -18.76
N VAL A 73 -13.39 15.22 -19.08
CA VAL A 73 -14.01 14.07 -19.74
C VAL A 73 -14.89 13.34 -18.71
N PRO A 74 -16.17 13.08 -18.99
CA PRO A 74 -17.04 12.32 -18.08
C PRO A 74 -16.54 10.89 -17.92
N ALA A 75 -16.78 10.27 -16.74
CA ALA A 75 -16.24 8.97 -16.34
C ALA A 75 -16.39 7.89 -17.42
N HIS A 76 -17.59 7.74 -17.99
CA HIS A 76 -17.88 6.72 -19.01
C HIS A 76 -17.12 6.88 -20.35
N ARG A 77 -16.44 8.01 -20.57
CA ARG A 77 -15.63 8.30 -21.78
C ARG A 77 -14.13 8.31 -21.50
N ARG A 78 -13.71 8.07 -20.25
CA ARG A 78 -12.28 8.12 -19.87
C ARG A 78 -11.48 6.91 -20.33
N ARG A 79 -12.15 5.80 -20.70
CA ARG A 79 -11.52 4.50 -20.98
C ARG A 79 -10.72 3.96 -19.78
N VAL A 80 -11.29 4.18 -18.60
CA VAL A 80 -10.74 3.72 -17.32
C VAL A 80 -11.62 2.59 -16.79
N GLY A 81 -11.02 1.45 -16.46
CA GLY A 81 -11.66 0.38 -15.72
C GLY A 81 -11.51 0.62 -14.23
N LEU A 82 -12.60 0.57 -13.47
CA LEU A 82 -12.56 0.71 -12.02
C LEU A 82 -13.09 -0.56 -11.35
N LEU A 83 -12.28 -1.14 -10.47
CA LEU A 83 -12.67 -2.17 -9.54
C LEU A 83 -12.69 -1.56 -8.13
N SER A 84 -13.86 -1.47 -7.54
CA SER A 84 -14.04 -1.01 -6.16
C SER A 84 -13.83 -2.15 -5.16
N GLN A 85 -13.65 -1.80 -3.89
CA GLN A 85 -13.44 -2.72 -2.77
C GLN A 85 -14.48 -3.86 -2.72
N GLN A 86 -15.73 -3.57 -3.02
CA GLN A 86 -16.78 -4.56 -3.20
C GLN A 86 -16.97 -4.86 -4.67
N ALA A 87 -17.30 -6.11 -5.02
CA ALA A 87 -17.52 -6.55 -6.40
C ALA A 87 -18.63 -5.75 -7.13
N LEU A 88 -19.63 -5.25 -6.40
CA LEU A 88 -20.75 -4.44 -6.90
C LEU A 88 -21.33 -4.98 -8.22
N LEU A 89 -21.59 -6.28 -8.27
CA LEU A 89 -22.21 -6.92 -9.43
C LEU A 89 -23.70 -6.57 -9.49
N PHE A 90 -24.24 -6.51 -10.72
CA PHE A 90 -25.67 -6.34 -10.94
C PHE A 90 -26.40 -7.63 -10.53
N PRO A 91 -27.23 -7.62 -9.48
CA PRO A 91 -27.77 -8.84 -8.88
C PRO A 91 -28.75 -9.59 -9.79
N HIS A 92 -29.38 -8.89 -10.73
CA HIS A 92 -30.34 -9.43 -11.70
C HIS A 92 -29.70 -9.99 -12.97
N LEU A 93 -28.39 -9.78 -13.19
CA LEU A 93 -27.63 -10.26 -14.34
C LEU A 93 -26.82 -11.51 -13.98
N THR A 94 -26.59 -12.40 -14.95
CA THR A 94 -25.63 -13.50 -14.81
C THR A 94 -24.20 -12.97 -14.78
N ALA A 95 -23.22 -13.82 -14.44
CA ALA A 95 -21.79 -13.46 -14.48
C ALA A 95 -21.41 -12.98 -15.89
N ARG A 96 -21.81 -13.72 -16.93
CA ARG A 96 -21.58 -13.33 -18.33
C ARG A 96 -22.21 -11.98 -18.68
N ASP A 97 -23.47 -11.74 -18.30
CA ASP A 97 -24.15 -10.50 -18.65
C ASP A 97 -23.61 -9.31 -17.82
N ASN A 98 -23.10 -9.53 -16.59
CA ASN A 98 -22.32 -8.55 -15.83
C ASN A 98 -21.05 -8.12 -16.58
N VAL A 99 -20.28 -9.09 -17.08
CA VAL A 99 -19.04 -8.81 -17.84
C VAL A 99 -19.35 -8.19 -19.20
N ALA A 100 -20.38 -8.65 -19.89
CA ALA A 100 -20.82 -8.12 -21.18
C ALA A 100 -21.42 -6.71 -21.10
N PHE A 101 -21.76 -6.20 -19.91
CA PHE A 101 -22.44 -4.92 -19.73
C PHE A 101 -21.61 -3.75 -20.29
N GLY A 102 -20.34 -3.64 -19.92
CA GLY A 102 -19.46 -2.58 -20.38
C GLY A 102 -19.28 -2.56 -21.90
N PRO A 103 -18.89 -3.65 -22.55
CA PRO A 103 -18.81 -3.76 -24.01
C PRO A 103 -20.11 -3.38 -24.74
N ARG A 104 -21.27 -3.75 -24.18
CA ARG A 104 -22.59 -3.35 -24.73
C ARG A 104 -22.80 -1.84 -24.64
N CYS A 105 -22.47 -1.23 -23.51
CA CYS A 105 -22.56 0.23 -23.34
C CYS A 105 -21.58 0.97 -24.27
N ALA A 106 -20.47 0.34 -24.64
CA ALA A 106 -19.50 0.85 -25.62
C ALA A 106 -19.95 0.62 -27.08
N GLY A 107 -21.20 0.13 -27.33
CA GLY A 107 -21.76 -0.04 -28.66
C GLY A 107 -21.46 -1.38 -29.34
N ARG A 108 -20.78 -2.34 -28.65
CA ARG A 108 -20.61 -3.69 -29.22
C ARG A 108 -21.95 -4.41 -29.29
N GLY A 109 -22.23 -5.05 -30.40
CA GLY A 109 -23.43 -5.87 -30.55
C GLY A 109 -23.51 -7.01 -29.53
N ARG A 110 -24.73 -7.43 -29.15
CA ARG A 110 -24.97 -8.42 -28.07
C ARG A 110 -24.13 -9.70 -28.19
N ARG A 111 -23.99 -10.25 -29.41
CA ARG A 111 -23.20 -11.47 -29.67
C ARG A 111 -21.71 -11.22 -29.40
N ALA A 112 -21.15 -10.15 -29.93
CA ALA A 112 -19.75 -9.80 -29.74
C ALA A 112 -19.42 -9.47 -28.28
N ALA A 113 -20.32 -8.75 -27.55
CA ALA A 113 -20.14 -8.45 -26.14
C ALA A 113 -20.17 -9.71 -25.27
N ARG A 114 -21.03 -10.69 -25.59
CA ARG A 114 -21.06 -11.98 -24.88
C ARG A 114 -19.82 -12.83 -25.15
N ALA A 115 -19.35 -12.89 -26.37
CA ALA A 115 -18.11 -13.60 -26.71
C ALA A 115 -16.90 -13.01 -25.96
N ALA A 116 -16.77 -11.68 -25.94
CA ALA A 116 -15.74 -11.01 -25.13
C ALA A 116 -15.89 -11.31 -23.63
N ALA A 117 -17.12 -11.38 -23.12
CA ALA A 117 -17.35 -11.71 -21.71
C ALA A 117 -16.96 -13.16 -21.38
N GLU A 118 -17.24 -14.11 -22.25
CA GLU A 118 -16.87 -15.53 -22.10
C GLU A 118 -15.34 -15.69 -22.09
N GLU A 119 -14.62 -14.98 -22.97
CA GLU A 119 -13.16 -14.93 -22.98
C GLU A 119 -12.62 -14.39 -21.63
N ARG A 120 -13.12 -13.24 -21.15
CA ARG A 120 -12.68 -12.66 -19.88
C ARG A 120 -13.03 -13.53 -18.68
N LEU A 121 -14.17 -14.23 -18.70
CA LEU A 121 -14.51 -15.19 -17.64
C LEU A 121 -13.57 -16.41 -17.65
N ALA A 122 -13.14 -16.87 -18.82
CA ALA A 122 -12.15 -17.94 -18.94
C ALA A 122 -10.77 -17.48 -18.39
N ASP A 123 -10.34 -16.24 -18.68
CA ASP A 123 -9.08 -15.67 -18.17
C ASP A 123 -9.03 -15.69 -16.63
N VAL A 124 -10.17 -15.48 -15.97
CA VAL A 124 -10.27 -15.51 -14.50
C VAL A 124 -10.67 -16.88 -13.93
N GLY A 125 -10.76 -17.91 -14.79
CA GLY A 125 -11.07 -19.28 -14.38
C GLY A 125 -12.53 -19.49 -13.97
N LEU A 126 -13.47 -18.77 -14.59
CA LEU A 126 -14.92 -18.83 -14.28
C LEU A 126 -15.79 -19.12 -15.51
N GLY A 127 -15.25 -19.70 -16.57
CA GLY A 127 -16.00 -19.99 -17.79
C GLY A 127 -17.25 -20.84 -17.54
N GLU A 128 -17.16 -21.86 -16.68
CA GLU A 128 -18.28 -22.75 -16.33
C GLU A 128 -19.36 -22.07 -15.47
N LEU A 129 -19.04 -20.92 -14.84
CA LEU A 129 -19.96 -20.18 -13.97
C LEU A 129 -20.62 -19.01 -14.70
N ALA A 130 -20.51 -18.92 -16.03
CA ALA A 130 -20.99 -17.79 -16.84
C ALA A 130 -22.51 -17.49 -16.65
N GLU A 131 -23.31 -18.52 -16.43
CA GLU A 131 -24.77 -18.42 -16.27
C GLU A 131 -25.21 -18.18 -14.81
N ARG A 132 -24.28 -18.28 -13.82
CA ARG A 132 -24.62 -18.04 -12.42
C ARG A 132 -24.89 -16.57 -12.14
N ARG A 133 -25.82 -16.32 -11.22
CA ARG A 133 -26.10 -14.98 -10.67
C ARG A 133 -25.17 -14.68 -9.49
N PRO A 134 -24.98 -13.40 -9.13
CA PRO A 134 -24.14 -13.02 -7.99
C PRO A 134 -24.47 -13.72 -6.67
N SER A 135 -25.75 -14.00 -6.41
CA SER A 135 -26.20 -14.73 -5.22
C SER A 135 -25.77 -16.21 -5.17
N GLU A 136 -25.31 -16.76 -6.28
CA GLU A 136 -24.88 -18.15 -6.44
C GLU A 136 -23.34 -18.27 -6.47
N LEU A 137 -22.63 -17.16 -6.30
CA LEU A 137 -21.18 -17.07 -6.32
C LEU A 137 -20.60 -16.88 -4.92
N SER A 138 -19.45 -17.48 -4.64
CA SER A 138 -18.68 -17.11 -3.45
C SER A 138 -18.10 -15.70 -3.59
N GLY A 139 -17.68 -15.07 -2.48
CA GLY A 139 -17.05 -13.74 -2.49
C GLY A 139 -15.87 -13.66 -3.47
N GLY A 140 -14.97 -14.66 -3.44
CA GLY A 140 -13.84 -14.72 -4.37
C GLY A 140 -14.24 -14.93 -5.83
N GLN A 141 -15.32 -15.67 -6.10
CA GLN A 141 -15.87 -15.82 -7.45
C GLN A 141 -16.50 -14.50 -7.92
N ALA A 142 -17.30 -13.83 -7.10
CA ALA A 142 -17.87 -12.52 -7.41
C ALA A 142 -16.79 -11.48 -7.69
N GLN A 143 -15.69 -11.48 -6.93
CA GLN A 143 -14.58 -10.57 -7.15
C GLN A 143 -13.86 -10.86 -8.49
N ARG A 144 -13.66 -12.14 -8.85
CA ARG A 144 -13.11 -12.50 -10.16
C ARG A 144 -14.02 -12.10 -11.32
N VAL A 145 -15.35 -12.19 -11.15
CA VAL A 145 -16.31 -11.65 -12.16
C VAL A 145 -16.17 -10.14 -12.29
N ALA A 146 -15.99 -9.41 -11.16
CA ALA A 146 -15.80 -7.96 -11.18
C ALA A 146 -14.48 -7.56 -11.87
N ILE A 147 -13.39 -8.33 -11.68
CA ILE A 147 -12.13 -8.16 -12.42
C ILE A 147 -12.36 -8.36 -13.93
N ALA A 148 -13.01 -9.46 -14.32
CA ALA A 148 -13.36 -9.72 -15.72
C ALA A 148 -14.19 -8.60 -16.34
N ARG A 149 -15.17 -8.05 -15.58
CA ARG A 149 -16.00 -6.92 -16.02
C ARG A 149 -15.18 -5.65 -16.24
N ALA A 150 -14.25 -5.33 -15.31
CA ALA A 150 -13.39 -4.16 -15.45
C ALA A 150 -12.44 -4.25 -16.66
N LEU A 151 -11.97 -5.46 -17.00
CA LEU A 151 -11.10 -5.71 -18.13
C LEU A 151 -11.85 -5.84 -19.48
N ALA A 152 -13.12 -6.23 -19.47
CA ALA A 152 -13.90 -6.46 -20.71
C ALA A 152 -14.12 -5.22 -21.57
N VAL A 153 -13.98 -4.02 -20.97
CA VAL A 153 -14.04 -2.75 -21.72
C VAL A 153 -12.70 -2.36 -22.37
N GLU A 154 -11.67 -3.21 -22.22
CA GLU A 154 -10.31 -2.95 -22.72
C GLU A 154 -9.81 -1.55 -22.30
N PRO A 155 -9.70 -1.29 -20.98
CA PRO A 155 -9.37 0.03 -20.49
C PRO A 155 -7.93 0.41 -20.80
N GLU A 156 -7.66 1.70 -21.02
CA GLU A 156 -6.30 2.24 -21.13
C GLU A 156 -5.61 2.27 -19.75
N LEU A 157 -6.40 2.38 -18.68
CA LEU A 157 -5.95 2.38 -17.28
C LEU A 157 -6.91 1.55 -16.42
N LEU A 158 -6.36 0.63 -15.65
CA LEU A 158 -7.09 -0.14 -14.65
C LEU A 158 -6.84 0.45 -13.26
N LEU A 159 -7.91 0.84 -12.57
CA LEU A 159 -7.90 1.32 -11.20
C LEU A 159 -8.47 0.26 -10.28
N LEU A 160 -7.73 -0.11 -9.23
CA LEU A 160 -8.10 -1.14 -8.26
C LEU A 160 -8.11 -0.54 -6.86
N ASP A 161 -9.29 -0.49 -6.23
CA ASP A 161 -9.47 0.02 -4.86
C ASP A 161 -9.62 -1.15 -3.89
N GLU A 162 -8.57 -1.49 -3.17
CA GLU A 162 -8.50 -2.58 -2.18
C GLU A 162 -9.13 -3.89 -2.68
N PRO A 163 -8.68 -4.44 -3.82
CA PRO A 163 -9.40 -5.49 -4.55
C PRO A 163 -9.53 -6.81 -3.80
N PHE A 164 -8.84 -6.99 -2.67
CA PHE A 164 -8.84 -8.23 -1.89
C PHE A 164 -9.38 -8.05 -0.48
N ALA A 165 -9.70 -6.83 -0.03
CA ALA A 165 -10.09 -6.54 1.35
C ALA A 165 -11.40 -7.24 1.81
N ALA A 166 -12.30 -7.55 0.86
CA ALA A 166 -13.56 -8.21 1.15
C ALA A 166 -13.50 -9.74 1.01
N LEU A 167 -12.30 -10.31 0.81
CA LEU A 167 -12.10 -11.74 0.60
C LEU A 167 -11.62 -12.44 1.89
N ASP A 168 -12.03 -13.69 2.04
CA ASP A 168 -11.48 -14.58 3.06
C ASP A 168 -9.98 -14.80 2.85
N VAL A 169 -9.26 -15.09 3.93
CA VAL A 169 -7.81 -15.32 3.93
C VAL A 169 -7.41 -16.41 2.92
N ASP A 170 -8.25 -17.44 2.77
CA ASP A 170 -8.01 -18.55 1.84
C ASP A 170 -8.33 -18.21 0.39
N ALA A 171 -9.25 -17.29 0.13
CA ALA A 171 -9.66 -16.89 -1.22
C ALA A 171 -8.74 -15.84 -1.84
N ALA A 172 -8.20 -14.92 -1.04
CA ALA A 172 -7.39 -13.81 -1.50
C ALA A 172 -6.14 -14.23 -2.31
N PRO A 173 -5.35 -15.26 -1.92
CA PRO A 173 -4.19 -15.70 -2.70
C PRO A 173 -4.54 -16.15 -4.12
N ALA A 174 -5.66 -16.89 -4.28
CA ALA A 174 -6.10 -17.38 -5.58
C ALA A 174 -6.52 -16.23 -6.50
N VAL A 175 -7.28 -15.25 -5.97
CA VAL A 175 -7.72 -14.07 -6.75
C VAL A 175 -6.53 -13.18 -7.10
N ARG A 176 -5.58 -12.99 -6.17
CA ARG A 176 -4.33 -12.25 -6.39
C ARG A 176 -3.49 -12.86 -7.52
N SER A 177 -3.34 -14.19 -7.51
CA SER A 177 -2.61 -14.92 -8.56
C SER A 177 -3.26 -14.74 -9.94
N VAL A 178 -4.59 -14.82 -10.01
CA VAL A 178 -5.36 -14.60 -11.25
C VAL A 178 -5.15 -13.16 -11.74
N LEU A 179 -5.33 -12.15 -10.87
CA LEU A 179 -5.16 -10.75 -11.24
C LEU A 179 -3.74 -10.47 -11.75
N ARG A 180 -2.71 -10.97 -11.04
CA ARG A 180 -1.31 -10.84 -11.47
C ARG A 180 -1.10 -11.40 -12.87
N ARG A 181 -1.58 -12.64 -13.10
CA ARG A 181 -1.45 -13.29 -14.40
C ARG A 181 -2.11 -12.46 -15.50
N VAL A 182 -3.35 -12.04 -15.31
CA VAL A 182 -4.11 -11.31 -16.34
C VAL A 182 -3.46 -9.96 -16.63
N VAL A 183 -3.13 -9.19 -15.61
CA VAL A 183 -2.48 -7.86 -15.76
C VAL A 183 -1.14 -7.98 -16.50
N ARG A 184 -0.32 -8.99 -16.15
CA ARG A 184 0.99 -9.22 -16.81
C ARG A 184 0.84 -9.69 -18.26
N GLN A 185 -0.10 -10.61 -18.53
CA GLN A 185 -0.32 -11.13 -19.89
C GLN A 185 -0.89 -10.07 -20.83
N THR A 186 -1.74 -9.19 -20.34
CA THR A 186 -2.34 -8.13 -21.15
C THR A 186 -1.49 -6.86 -21.24
N GLY A 187 -0.43 -6.75 -20.46
CA GLY A 187 0.35 -5.50 -20.34
C GLY A 187 -0.49 -4.32 -19.85
N GLN A 188 -1.45 -4.59 -18.96
CA GLN A 188 -2.42 -3.61 -18.51
C GLN A 188 -1.78 -2.57 -17.57
N THR A 189 -1.77 -1.30 -17.98
CA THR A 189 -1.40 -0.19 -17.08
C THR A 189 -2.35 -0.14 -15.90
N THR A 190 -1.82 -0.21 -14.67
CA THR A 190 -2.65 -0.42 -13.47
C THR A 190 -2.20 0.48 -12.33
N LEU A 191 -3.16 1.12 -11.67
CA LEU A 191 -2.98 1.78 -10.37
C LEU A 191 -3.77 1.01 -9.31
N LEU A 192 -3.08 0.41 -8.37
CA LEU A 192 -3.63 -0.38 -7.26
C LEU A 192 -3.57 0.42 -5.97
N VAL A 193 -4.68 0.57 -5.30
CA VAL A 193 -4.73 1.04 -3.90
C VAL A 193 -4.86 -0.16 -3.00
N THR A 194 -4.00 -0.27 -2.01
CA THR A 194 -4.06 -1.32 -0.98
C THR A 194 -3.42 -0.84 0.33
N HIS A 195 -3.74 -1.48 1.42
CA HIS A 195 -3.03 -1.38 2.69
C HIS A 195 -2.25 -2.66 3.03
N ASP A 196 -2.36 -3.71 2.20
CA ASP A 196 -1.65 -4.99 2.36
C ASP A 196 -0.35 -4.98 1.56
N VAL A 197 0.78 -5.19 2.28
CA VAL A 197 2.11 -5.30 1.66
C VAL A 197 2.21 -6.47 0.69
N VAL A 198 1.50 -7.57 0.95
CA VAL A 198 1.55 -8.76 0.09
C VAL A 198 0.97 -8.45 -1.29
N ASP A 199 -0.10 -7.65 -1.36
CA ASP A 199 -0.67 -7.19 -2.62
C ASP A 199 0.35 -6.39 -3.43
N ALA A 200 1.02 -5.45 -2.75
CA ALA A 200 2.02 -4.60 -3.37
C ALA A 200 3.23 -5.42 -3.87
N VAL A 201 3.77 -6.31 -3.03
CA VAL A 201 4.92 -7.18 -3.39
C VAL A 201 4.61 -8.09 -4.57
N VAL A 202 3.40 -8.66 -4.60
CA VAL A 202 3.01 -9.64 -5.63
C VAL A 202 2.67 -8.97 -6.96
N LEU A 203 2.07 -7.78 -6.93
CA LEU A 203 1.48 -7.16 -8.12
C LEU A 203 2.29 -5.99 -8.66
N ALA A 204 2.85 -5.13 -7.79
CA ALA A 204 3.34 -3.83 -8.18
C ALA A 204 4.83 -3.82 -8.55
N ASP A 205 5.15 -3.07 -9.59
CA ASP A 205 6.52 -2.75 -10.00
C ASP A 205 7.09 -1.61 -9.14
N ARG A 206 6.25 -0.61 -8.83
CA ARG A 206 6.60 0.58 -8.07
C ARG A 206 5.55 0.89 -7.00
N LEU A 207 6.04 1.42 -5.88
CA LEU A 207 5.21 1.90 -4.77
C LEU A 207 5.17 3.43 -4.74
N VAL A 208 4.02 3.95 -4.35
CA VAL A 208 3.79 5.34 -3.97
C VAL A 208 3.16 5.32 -2.58
N VAL A 209 3.80 5.93 -1.62
CA VAL A 209 3.31 6.00 -0.23
C VAL A 209 2.67 7.36 0.01
N LEU A 210 1.39 7.36 0.38
CA LEU A 210 0.62 8.55 0.73
C LEU A 210 0.52 8.68 2.26
N ALA A 211 0.88 9.85 2.76
CA ALA A 211 0.58 10.26 4.13
C ALA A 211 0.06 11.71 4.12
N ASP A 212 -0.97 11.97 4.91
CA ASP A 212 -1.56 13.30 5.08
C ASP A 212 -1.87 14.05 3.77
N GLY A 213 -2.30 13.29 2.77
CA GLY A 213 -2.68 13.83 1.46
C GLY A 213 -1.52 14.13 0.51
N ALA A 214 -0.29 13.77 0.86
CA ALA A 214 0.89 13.98 0.02
C ALA A 214 1.64 12.67 -0.25
N VAL A 215 2.42 12.63 -1.33
CA VAL A 215 3.40 11.56 -1.58
C VAL A 215 4.61 11.79 -0.68
N VAL A 216 4.88 10.84 0.22
CA VAL A 216 6.02 10.91 1.15
C VAL A 216 7.18 10.00 0.74
N GLU A 217 6.92 9.02 -0.10
CA GLU A 217 7.93 8.09 -0.59
C GLU A 217 7.45 7.43 -1.89
N GLU A 218 8.35 7.24 -2.85
CA GLU A 218 8.09 6.45 -4.05
C GLU A 218 9.37 5.78 -4.58
N GLY A 219 9.20 4.67 -5.27
CA GLY A 219 10.30 3.94 -5.87
C GLY A 219 9.93 2.50 -6.27
N PRO A 220 10.88 1.73 -6.83
CA PRO A 220 10.70 0.31 -7.07
C PRO A 220 10.23 -0.41 -5.80
N THR A 221 9.25 -1.31 -5.93
CA THR A 221 8.64 -2.01 -4.78
C THR A 221 9.69 -2.67 -3.86
N ALA A 222 10.65 -3.35 -4.44
CA ALA A 222 11.70 -4.03 -3.68
C ALA A 222 12.61 -3.04 -2.91
N GLU A 223 12.90 -1.86 -3.49
CA GLU A 223 13.75 -0.84 -2.86
C GLU A 223 13.03 -0.18 -1.69
N VAL A 224 11.78 0.27 -1.89
CA VAL A 224 10.99 0.93 -0.84
C VAL A 224 10.78 0.01 0.36
N LEU A 225 10.55 -1.29 0.14
CA LEU A 225 10.35 -2.25 1.23
C LEU A 225 11.66 -2.68 1.90
N ALA A 226 12.78 -2.73 1.17
CA ALA A 226 14.07 -3.07 1.75
C ALA A 226 14.70 -1.89 2.52
N ARG A 227 14.44 -0.66 2.08
CA ARG A 227 15.02 0.57 2.63
C ARG A 227 13.95 1.66 2.79
N PRO A 228 12.95 1.43 3.67
CA PRO A 228 11.87 2.40 3.86
C PRO A 228 12.40 3.70 4.45
N ARG A 229 11.89 4.82 3.94
CA ARG A 229 12.26 6.19 4.33
C ARG A 229 11.14 6.92 5.06
N SER A 230 9.96 6.34 5.06
CA SER A 230 8.78 6.83 5.77
C SER A 230 8.36 5.85 6.86
N ALA A 231 7.79 6.36 7.96
CA ALA A 231 7.29 5.54 9.05
C ALA A 231 6.19 4.56 8.58
N PHE A 232 5.42 4.94 7.56
CA PHE A 232 4.40 4.07 7.01
C PHE A 232 5.01 2.91 6.22
N ALA A 233 5.98 3.18 5.32
CA ALA A 233 6.67 2.13 4.56
C ALA A 233 7.42 1.16 5.49
N ALA A 234 8.11 1.67 6.51
CA ALA A 234 8.79 0.83 7.51
C ALA A 234 7.80 -0.11 8.22
N ARG A 235 6.66 0.43 8.67
CA ARG A 235 5.63 -0.36 9.34
C ARG A 235 5.04 -1.43 8.44
N VAL A 236 4.80 -1.11 7.16
CA VAL A 236 4.33 -2.04 6.13
C VAL A 236 5.38 -3.11 5.85
N ALA A 237 6.66 -2.74 5.79
CA ALA A 237 7.79 -3.67 5.65
C ALA A 237 8.05 -4.50 6.92
N GLY A 238 7.36 -4.21 8.02
CA GLY A 238 7.57 -4.88 9.32
C GLY A 238 8.84 -4.47 10.04
N LEU A 239 9.37 -3.28 9.75
CA LEU A 239 10.60 -2.72 10.31
C LEU A 239 10.29 -1.58 11.30
N ASP A 240 11.18 -1.37 12.25
CA ASP A 240 11.22 -0.18 13.07
C ASP A 240 11.99 0.92 12.36
N LEU A 241 11.57 2.18 12.54
CA LEU A 241 12.20 3.35 11.93
C LEU A 241 12.32 4.48 12.95
N VAL A 242 13.54 5.05 13.04
CA VAL A 242 13.83 6.26 13.83
C VAL A 242 14.31 7.35 12.88
N GLY A 243 13.68 8.52 12.92
CA GLY A 243 14.07 9.69 12.11
C GLY A 243 15.05 10.59 12.85
N GLY A 244 15.97 11.24 12.09
CA GLY A 244 16.92 12.18 12.67
C GLY A 244 17.85 12.76 11.60
N ALA A 245 19.07 13.11 12.04
CA ALA A 245 20.16 13.58 11.20
C ALA A 245 21.33 12.59 11.23
N ALA A 246 21.97 12.37 10.10
CA ALA A 246 23.15 11.52 10.02
C ALA A 246 24.28 12.04 10.91
N SER A 247 25.03 11.12 11.51
CA SER A 247 26.21 11.43 12.33
C SER A 247 27.27 10.35 12.16
N ALA A 248 28.50 10.63 12.56
CA ALA A 248 29.61 9.68 12.50
C ALA A 248 29.33 8.34 13.22
N ALA A 249 28.46 8.34 14.25
CA ALA A 249 28.08 7.15 15.00
C ALA A 249 26.84 6.43 14.45
N GLY A 250 26.13 7.03 13.50
CA GLY A 250 24.87 6.56 12.93
C GLY A 250 23.87 7.69 12.72
N LEU A 251 22.96 7.92 13.66
CA LEU A 251 21.89 8.93 13.56
C LEU A 251 21.74 9.66 14.89
N THR A 252 21.57 10.99 14.83
CA THR A 252 21.17 11.81 15.98
C THR A 252 19.70 12.16 15.87
N THR A 253 18.90 11.83 16.88
CA THR A 253 17.47 12.15 16.92
C THR A 253 17.23 13.64 17.18
N PRO A 254 16.02 14.17 16.92
CA PRO A 254 15.68 15.56 17.22
C PRO A 254 15.83 15.92 18.71
N GLU A 255 15.76 14.94 19.59
CA GLU A 255 15.96 15.11 21.05
C GLU A 255 17.45 15.01 21.46
N GLY A 256 18.37 14.87 20.51
CA GLY A 256 19.82 14.81 20.75
C GLY A 256 20.35 13.43 21.15
N ALA A 257 19.51 12.38 21.14
CA ALA A 257 19.97 11.03 21.41
C ALA A 257 20.68 10.44 20.19
N THR A 258 21.71 9.61 20.43
CA THR A 258 22.43 8.92 19.36
C THR A 258 21.88 7.51 19.17
N VAL A 259 21.46 7.19 17.96
CA VAL A 259 21.16 5.82 17.50
C VAL A 259 22.35 5.32 16.70
N HIS A 260 23.09 4.38 17.26
CA HIS A 260 24.27 3.79 16.63
C HIS A 260 23.84 2.85 15.50
N GLY A 261 24.44 3.02 14.31
CA GLY A 261 24.10 2.21 13.15
C GLY A 261 25.18 2.29 12.07
N ARG A 262 24.99 1.55 10.99
CA ARG A 262 25.86 1.56 9.82
C ARG A 262 25.21 2.33 8.69
N ALA A 263 25.89 3.31 8.15
CA ALA A 263 25.46 3.97 6.92
C ALA A 263 25.49 2.95 5.77
N SER A 264 24.39 2.83 5.04
CA SER A 264 24.27 1.98 3.85
C SER A 264 24.67 2.71 2.55
N GLU A 265 24.76 4.03 2.61
CA GLU A 265 25.11 4.95 1.53
C GLU A 265 26.01 6.06 2.11
N GLU A 266 26.70 6.84 1.26
CA GLU A 266 27.38 8.04 1.71
C GLU A 266 26.37 9.06 2.23
N LEU A 267 26.56 9.48 3.48
CA LEU A 267 25.72 10.47 4.16
C LEU A 267 26.60 11.59 4.68
N ALA A 268 26.23 12.83 4.38
CA ALA A 268 26.88 13.99 4.99
C ALA A 268 26.43 14.13 6.46
N ASP A 269 27.34 14.58 7.32
CA ASP A 269 27.01 14.86 8.71
C ASP A 269 25.92 15.94 8.79
N GLY A 270 24.87 15.69 9.58
CA GLY A 270 23.70 16.57 9.69
C GLY A 270 22.65 16.39 8.59
N GLU A 271 22.89 15.54 7.57
CA GLU A 271 21.89 15.25 6.54
C GLU A 271 20.65 14.54 7.12
N PRO A 272 19.42 14.90 6.72
CA PRO A 272 18.21 14.18 7.14
C PRO A 272 18.31 12.69 6.81
N ALA A 273 18.20 11.84 7.82
CA ALA A 273 18.39 10.40 7.72
C ALA A 273 17.36 9.62 8.53
N VAL A 274 17.26 8.32 8.27
CA VAL A 274 16.50 7.37 9.06
C VAL A 274 17.38 6.19 9.45
N ALA A 275 17.17 5.69 10.66
CA ALA A 275 17.73 4.44 11.15
C ALA A 275 16.64 3.37 11.15
N VAL A 276 16.90 2.22 10.52
CA VAL A 276 15.92 1.14 10.33
C VAL A 276 16.50 -0.17 10.82
N PHE A 277 15.68 -0.96 11.51
CA PHE A 277 16.05 -2.28 12.01
C PHE A 277 14.82 -3.19 12.18
N PRO A 278 14.98 -4.52 12.08
CA PRO A 278 13.86 -5.44 12.27
C PRO A 278 13.54 -5.60 13.76
N PRO A 279 12.26 -5.71 14.15
CA PRO A 279 11.84 -5.99 15.53
C PRO A 279 12.45 -7.27 16.11
N SER A 280 12.79 -8.24 15.26
CA SER A 280 13.47 -9.49 15.67
C SER A 280 14.92 -9.28 16.14
N ALA A 281 15.55 -8.13 15.80
CA ALA A 281 16.88 -7.77 16.28
C ALA A 281 16.84 -7.06 17.66
N VAL A 282 15.64 -6.76 18.17
CA VAL A 282 15.46 -6.08 19.45
C VAL A 282 15.39 -7.10 20.58
N ALA A 283 16.37 -7.07 21.47
CA ALA A 283 16.35 -7.82 22.71
C ALA A 283 15.60 -7.03 23.81
N VAL A 284 14.83 -7.74 24.63
CA VAL A 284 14.01 -7.14 25.70
C VAL A 284 14.56 -7.52 27.06
N HIS A 285 14.72 -6.53 27.95
CA HIS A 285 15.26 -6.73 29.28
C HIS A 285 14.43 -5.99 30.33
N ARG A 286 14.28 -6.59 31.53
CA ARG A 286 13.65 -5.92 32.69
C ARG A 286 14.58 -4.93 33.41
N LYS A 287 15.88 -5.09 33.24
CA LYS A 287 16.90 -4.21 33.82
C LYS A 287 17.82 -3.73 32.70
N HIS A 288 18.47 -2.58 32.93
CA HIS A 288 19.46 -2.06 31.98
C HIS A 288 20.49 -3.15 31.64
N PRO A 289 20.57 -3.58 30.37
CA PRO A 289 21.54 -4.61 29.99
C PRO A 289 22.97 -4.05 29.98
N GLU A 290 23.90 -4.90 30.37
CA GLU A 290 25.33 -4.66 30.24
C GLU A 290 25.87 -5.34 28.98
N GLY A 291 26.98 -4.88 28.45
CA GLY A 291 27.70 -5.54 27.35
C GLY A 291 27.72 -4.79 26.05
N SER A 292 27.56 -5.51 24.91
CA SER A 292 27.88 -5.03 23.57
C SER A 292 26.78 -4.22 22.85
N PRO A 293 25.48 -4.28 23.15
CA PRO A 293 24.50 -3.42 22.51
C PRO A 293 24.83 -1.94 22.73
N ARG A 294 24.84 -1.16 21.63
CA ARG A 294 25.09 0.29 21.70
C ARG A 294 23.80 1.09 21.80
N ASN A 295 22.70 0.53 21.32
CA ASN A 295 21.38 1.13 21.44
C ASN A 295 20.64 0.44 22.57
N VAL A 296 20.50 1.11 23.69
CA VAL A 296 19.77 0.64 24.86
C VAL A 296 18.74 1.71 25.23
N LEU A 297 17.47 1.38 25.06
CA LEU A 297 16.36 2.32 25.04
C LEU A 297 15.42 2.03 26.20
N PRO A 298 15.19 2.97 27.12
CA PRO A 298 14.12 2.82 28.11
C PRO A 298 12.76 3.00 27.44
N VAL A 299 11.89 2.03 27.61
CA VAL A 299 10.55 2.00 27.03
C VAL A 299 9.52 1.57 28.05
N ARG A 300 8.27 1.97 27.86
CA ARG A 300 7.12 1.40 28.53
C ARG A 300 6.40 0.47 27.56
N LEU A 301 6.01 -0.70 28.00
CA LEU A 301 5.25 -1.65 27.19
C LEU A 301 3.82 -1.12 26.97
N ALA A 302 3.47 -0.83 25.71
CA ALA A 302 2.14 -0.36 25.33
C ALA A 302 1.17 -1.51 25.07
N ALA A 303 1.62 -2.56 24.37
CA ALA A 303 0.78 -3.67 23.97
C ALA A 303 1.60 -4.94 23.68
N LEU A 304 0.93 -6.11 23.75
CA LEU A 304 1.42 -7.39 23.26
C LEU A 304 0.50 -7.83 22.10
N GLU A 305 1.08 -8.06 20.93
CA GLU A 305 0.37 -8.45 19.71
C GLU A 305 0.82 -9.85 19.29
N PRO A 306 -0.02 -10.89 19.35
CA PRO A 306 0.32 -12.21 18.79
C PRO A 306 0.54 -12.10 17.26
N ARG A 307 1.67 -12.66 16.77
CA ARG A 307 2.01 -12.69 15.33
C ARG A 307 2.60 -14.05 14.95
N GLY A 308 1.73 -15.00 14.61
CA GLY A 308 2.16 -16.36 14.27
C GLY A 308 2.93 -17.01 15.42
N GLU A 309 4.22 -17.30 15.22
CA GLU A 309 5.09 -17.96 16.21
C GLU A 309 5.77 -16.97 17.19
N VAL A 310 5.56 -15.67 17.04
CA VAL A 310 6.14 -14.63 17.89
C VAL A 310 5.07 -13.76 18.53
N VAL A 311 5.45 -13.07 19.60
CA VAL A 311 4.67 -12.00 20.23
C VAL A 311 5.41 -10.69 20.00
N ARG A 312 4.76 -9.73 19.39
CA ARG A 312 5.27 -8.38 19.20
C ARG A 312 4.96 -7.51 20.39
N LEU A 313 5.99 -7.01 21.03
CA LEU A 313 5.91 -6.03 22.10
C LEU A 313 5.99 -4.64 21.49
N ARG A 314 4.98 -3.79 21.76
CA ARG A 314 4.97 -2.39 21.31
C ARG A 314 5.48 -1.47 22.39
N ALA A 315 6.41 -0.59 22.04
CA ALA A 315 6.93 0.43 22.94
C ALA A 315 6.06 1.69 22.92
N ALA A 316 5.92 2.28 24.10
CA ALA A 316 5.56 3.68 24.30
C ALA A 316 6.72 4.40 25.02
N ALA A 317 6.71 5.73 25.02
CA ALA A 317 7.66 6.50 25.79
C ALA A 317 7.50 6.20 27.30
N ALA A 318 8.60 5.88 27.99
CA ALA A 318 8.64 5.81 29.44
C ALA A 318 8.51 7.23 30.05
N PRO A 319 8.04 7.39 31.29
CA PRO A 319 8.01 8.69 31.95
C PRO A 319 9.40 9.35 31.97
N GLY A 320 9.54 10.52 31.34
CA GLY A 320 10.84 11.20 31.17
C GLY A 320 11.79 10.55 30.16
N GLY A 321 11.37 9.49 29.48
CA GLY A 321 12.11 8.84 28.40
C GLY A 321 11.91 9.54 27.04
N PRO A 322 12.68 9.14 26.02
CA PRO A 322 12.63 9.76 24.71
C PRO A 322 11.32 9.45 23.99
N GLY A 323 10.68 10.49 23.39
CA GLY A 323 9.40 10.35 22.69
C GLY A 323 9.51 9.55 21.39
N TRP A 324 10.67 9.55 20.75
CA TRP A 324 10.90 8.88 19.47
C TRP A 324 10.89 7.33 19.54
N VAL A 325 10.89 6.73 20.74
CA VAL A 325 10.75 5.28 20.92
C VAL A 325 9.30 4.81 20.74
N GLU A 326 8.34 5.72 20.68
CA GLU A 326 6.92 5.38 20.55
C GLU A 326 6.65 4.63 19.24
N GLY A 327 6.01 3.48 19.37
CA GLY A 327 5.68 2.61 18.24
C GLY A 327 6.79 1.66 17.79
N LEU A 328 8.01 1.75 18.35
CA LEU A 328 9.04 0.72 18.15
C LEU A 328 8.53 -0.64 18.65
N ALA A 329 9.07 -1.70 18.07
CA ALA A 329 8.62 -3.05 18.39
C ALA A 329 9.79 -3.99 18.71
N ALA A 330 9.49 -5.05 19.44
CA ALA A 330 10.37 -6.20 19.63
C ALA A 330 9.58 -7.49 19.39
N ASP A 331 10.10 -8.38 18.56
CA ASP A 331 9.50 -9.69 18.33
C ASP A 331 10.22 -10.72 19.20
N VAL A 332 9.48 -11.32 20.13
CA VAL A 332 9.99 -12.31 21.08
C VAL A 332 9.15 -13.60 21.03
N THR A 333 9.69 -14.71 21.51
CA THR A 333 8.93 -15.95 21.59
C THR A 333 7.89 -15.89 22.71
N PRO A 334 6.77 -16.64 22.63
CA PRO A 334 5.82 -16.75 23.73
C PRO A 334 6.46 -17.21 25.05
N ALA A 335 7.48 -18.10 24.99
CA ALA A 335 8.24 -18.54 26.15
C ALA A 335 8.98 -17.36 26.81
N ALA A 336 9.64 -16.51 26.02
CA ALA A 336 10.32 -15.32 26.53
C ALA A 336 9.35 -14.33 27.21
N VAL A 337 8.14 -14.15 26.67
CA VAL A 337 7.09 -13.32 27.32
C VAL A 337 6.71 -13.91 28.69
N ALA A 338 6.54 -15.22 28.78
CA ALA A 338 6.20 -15.90 30.02
C ALA A 338 7.34 -15.82 31.06
N GLU A 339 8.59 -15.99 30.63
CA GLU A 339 9.77 -15.87 31.52
C GLU A 339 9.98 -14.42 31.99
N LEU A 340 9.81 -13.46 31.11
CA LEU A 340 9.90 -12.06 31.47
C LEU A 340 8.72 -11.59 32.33
N GLY A 341 7.56 -12.24 32.24
CA GLY A 341 6.35 -11.93 33.00
C GLY A 341 5.91 -10.49 32.76
N VAL A 342 5.95 -10.02 31.49
CA VAL A 342 5.68 -8.62 31.14
C VAL A 342 4.20 -8.38 30.86
N GLU A 343 3.72 -7.20 31.29
CA GLU A 343 2.36 -6.73 31.07
C GLU A 343 2.36 -5.29 30.52
N PRO A 344 1.31 -4.87 29.79
CA PRO A 344 1.18 -3.47 29.37
C PRO A 344 1.29 -2.51 30.55
N GLY A 345 2.15 -1.50 30.39
CA GLY A 345 2.48 -0.54 31.46
C GLY A 345 3.86 -0.77 32.08
N ASP A 346 4.45 -1.95 31.95
CA ASP A 346 5.78 -2.24 32.50
C ASP A 346 6.88 -1.40 31.85
N GLU A 347 7.84 -0.95 32.66
CA GLU A 347 9.07 -0.32 32.18
C GLU A 347 10.09 -1.41 31.80
N LEU A 348 10.63 -1.31 30.62
CA LEU A 348 11.53 -2.28 30.01
C LEU A 348 12.70 -1.57 29.30
N TRP A 349 13.67 -2.35 28.92
CA TRP A 349 14.78 -1.91 28.09
C TRP A 349 14.77 -2.68 26.78
N PHE A 350 14.72 -1.94 25.64
CA PHE A 350 14.96 -2.49 24.33
C PHE A 350 16.43 -2.30 23.97
N ALA A 351 17.08 -3.37 23.54
CA ALA A 351 18.49 -3.34 23.19
C ALA A 351 18.71 -3.83 21.76
N VAL A 352 19.38 -3.02 20.94
CA VAL A 352 19.70 -3.34 19.55
C VAL A 352 21.18 -3.15 19.27
N LYS A 353 21.82 -4.13 18.62
CA LYS A 353 23.21 -4.00 18.19
C LYS A 353 23.30 -2.99 17.04
N ALA A 354 24.33 -2.15 17.04
CA ALA A 354 24.58 -1.20 15.96
C ALA A 354 24.75 -1.86 14.59
N THR A 355 25.16 -3.14 14.56
CA THR A 355 25.29 -3.92 13.32
C THR A 355 23.97 -4.27 12.64
N GLU A 356 22.88 -4.27 13.41
CA GLU A 356 21.51 -4.56 12.94
C GLU A 356 20.75 -3.31 12.50
N VAL A 357 21.34 -2.12 12.74
CA VAL A 357 20.73 -0.84 12.42
C VAL A 357 21.34 -0.30 11.13
N ALA A 358 20.53 -0.19 10.08
CA ALA A 358 20.91 0.44 8.82
C ALA A 358 20.49 1.92 8.83
N VAL A 359 21.42 2.80 8.47
CA VAL A 359 21.14 4.25 8.34
C VAL A 359 21.21 4.64 6.88
N HIS A 360 20.19 5.32 6.39
CA HIS A 360 20.14 5.79 4.99
C HIS A 360 19.42 7.16 4.89
N PRO A 361 19.63 7.91 3.77
CA PRO A 361 19.08 9.24 3.63
C PRO A 361 17.57 9.22 3.64
N ARG A 362 16.97 10.21 4.32
CA ARG A 362 15.54 10.49 4.23
C ARG A 362 15.32 11.37 3.00
N ARG A 363 15.03 10.76 1.83
CA ARG A 363 14.62 11.54 0.65
C ARG A 363 13.24 12.17 0.90
N ARG A 364 13.09 13.42 0.47
CA ARG A 364 11.81 14.13 0.46
C ARG A 364 10.95 13.64 -0.69
#